data_70f7662abbdd14f604a60d41ed722b8e
#
_entry.id   70f7662abbdd14f604a60d41ed722b8e
#
_cell.length_a   1.000
_cell.length_b   1.000
_cell.length_c   1.000
_cell.angle_alpha   90.00
_cell.angle_beta   90.00
_cell.angle_gamma   90.00
#
_symmetry.space_group_name_H-M   'P 1'
#
loop_
_entity.id
_entity.type
_entity.pdbx_description
1 polymer ?
#
loop_
_entity_poly.entity_id
_entity_poly.type
_entity_poly.pdbx_seq_one_letter_code
_entity_poly.pdbx_strand_id
1 'polypeptide(L)'
;MEFDYIIIGAGSAGNVLATRLTEDSDVTVLLLEAGGPDYRFDFRXXXXXXXTQMPAALAYPLQGKRYNWAYETEPEPYMNNRRMECGRGKGLGGSSLINGMCYIRGNAMDLDNWAQQPGLERWTYLDCLPYYRKSETRDIGANDYHGGDGPVSITTCKPGNNPLFAAMIEAGVQAGYPRTDDLNGYQQEGFGPMDRFVTPKGRRSSTARGYLDTAKQRTNLKIITHATTDRILFENKRAVGVAYLHGASNTPQEVHARREVLLCAGAIASPQILQRSGVGNAELLKEFDIPVVHDLPGVGENLQDHLEMYLQYECKEPVSLYPALKWWNQPKIGAEWLFNGTGIGASNHFEGGGFIRSREEFAWPNIQYHFLPVAINYNGSNAVEAHGFQCHVGSMRSPSRGHVRIKSRDPHQHPAILFNYMSHEQDWQEFXXXXXXXXRRHSHHAPDNQPARAG
;
A
#
# COMPACT_ATOMS: atom_id res chain seq x y z
N MET A 1 21.41 -18.16 19.13
CA MET A 1 20.31 -18.67 18.31
C MET A 1 20.71 -18.64 16.85
N GLU A 2 20.37 -19.66 16.13
CA GLU A 2 20.79 -19.78 14.73
C GLU A 2 19.64 -20.34 13.88
N PHE A 3 19.46 -19.80 12.70
CA PHE A 3 18.40 -20.20 11.76
C PHE A 3 18.99 -20.29 10.36
N ASP A 4 18.34 -21.00 9.46
CA ASP A 4 18.77 -20.99 8.07
C ASP A 4 18.59 -19.61 7.47
N TYR A 5 17.42 -18.97 7.73
CA TYR A 5 17.13 -17.63 7.21
C TYR A 5 16.64 -16.75 8.34
N ILE A 6 17.06 -15.48 8.30
CA ILE A 6 16.47 -14.46 9.16
C ILE A 6 15.80 -13.45 8.24
N ILE A 7 14.50 -13.20 8.46
CA ILE A 7 13.75 -12.24 7.69
C ILE A 7 13.52 -11.01 8.55
N ILE A 8 13.93 -9.86 8.06
CA ILE A 8 13.74 -8.58 8.74
C ILE A 8 12.50 -7.92 8.16
N GLY A 9 11.46 -7.82 8.96
CA GLY A 9 10.21 -7.18 8.55
C GLY A 9 9.13 -8.18 8.20
N ALA A 10 8.02 -8.12 8.93
CA ALA A 10 6.85 -8.98 8.70
C ALA A 10 5.75 -8.19 7.98
N GLY A 11 6.16 -7.45 6.96
CA GLY A 11 5.21 -6.83 6.05
C GLY A 11 4.85 -7.80 4.94
N SER A 12 4.38 -7.28 3.82
CA SER A 12 3.87 -8.15 2.77
C SER A 12 4.95 -9.08 2.22
N ALA A 13 6.13 -8.56 1.93
CA ALA A 13 7.18 -9.41 1.37
C ALA A 13 7.70 -10.42 2.39
N GLY A 14 7.92 -9.98 3.62
CA GLY A 14 8.47 -10.87 4.64
C GLY A 14 7.52 -12.01 4.99
N ASN A 15 6.22 -11.72 5.04
CA ASN A 15 5.24 -12.76 5.35
C ASN A 15 5.14 -13.80 4.24
N VAL A 16 5.26 -13.37 2.98
CA VAL A 16 5.28 -14.32 1.87
C VAL A 16 6.51 -15.23 1.98
N LEU A 17 7.68 -14.66 2.21
CA LEU A 17 8.90 -15.46 2.30
C LEU A 17 8.88 -16.38 3.51
N ALA A 18 8.41 -15.89 4.66
CA ALA A 18 8.33 -16.74 5.85
C ALA A 18 7.43 -17.94 5.61
N THR A 19 6.30 -17.71 4.95
CA THR A 19 5.34 -18.77 4.71
C THR A 19 5.87 -19.76 3.68
N ARG A 20 6.43 -19.28 2.59
CA ARG A 20 6.89 -20.16 1.51
C ARG A 20 8.16 -20.93 1.90
N LEU A 21 9.12 -20.27 2.55
CA LEU A 21 10.35 -20.97 2.92
C LEU A 21 10.10 -22.06 3.94
N THR A 22 9.14 -21.88 4.83
CA THR A 22 8.87 -22.87 5.87
C THR A 22 7.96 -24.00 5.39
N GLU A 23 7.54 -24.00 4.14
CA GLU A 23 6.86 -25.16 3.55
C GLU A 23 7.81 -26.36 3.54
N ASP A 24 9.11 -26.14 3.46
CA ASP A 24 10.11 -27.20 3.62
C ASP A 24 10.41 -27.32 5.12
N SER A 25 10.01 -28.41 5.73
CA SER A 25 10.14 -28.55 7.19
C SER A 25 11.59 -28.62 7.65
N ASP A 26 12.53 -28.85 6.73
CA ASP A 26 13.95 -28.87 7.11
C ASP A 26 14.57 -27.48 7.13
N VAL A 27 13.84 -26.45 6.71
CA VAL A 27 14.34 -25.07 6.68
C VAL A 27 13.82 -24.35 7.91
N THR A 28 14.71 -23.70 8.65
CA THR A 28 14.30 -22.92 9.82
C THR A 28 14.38 -21.44 9.51
N VAL A 29 13.38 -20.68 9.97
CA VAL A 29 13.27 -19.27 9.67
C VAL A 29 12.93 -18.49 10.94
N LEU A 30 13.65 -17.38 11.15
CA LEU A 30 13.28 -16.39 12.15
C LEU A 30 12.71 -15.18 11.45
N LEU A 31 11.54 -14.73 11.88
CA LEU A 31 10.88 -13.54 11.35
C LEU A 31 10.88 -12.48 12.43
N LEU A 32 11.52 -11.34 12.18
CA LEU A 32 11.62 -10.23 13.13
C LEU A 32 10.72 -9.10 12.71
N GLU A 33 9.91 -8.58 13.64
CA GLU A 33 9.01 -7.49 13.35
C GLU A 33 9.08 -6.43 14.45
N ALA A 34 9.27 -5.17 14.05
CA ALA A 34 9.41 -4.08 15.02
C ALA A 34 8.09 -3.79 15.75
N GLY A 35 6.96 -3.96 15.07
CA GLY A 35 5.67 -3.71 15.71
C GLY A 35 5.15 -4.95 16.43
N GLY A 36 3.89 -4.90 16.80
CA GLY A 36 3.26 -5.98 17.55
C GLY A 36 2.45 -6.91 16.67
N PRO A 37 1.72 -7.85 17.28
CA PRO A 37 0.82 -8.69 16.52
C PRO A 37 -0.32 -7.89 15.90
N ASP A 38 -0.99 -8.47 14.87
CA ASP A 38 -2.15 -7.80 14.31
C ASP A 38 -3.35 -8.14 15.21
N TYR A 39 -3.59 -7.34 16.21
CA TYR A 39 -4.67 -7.60 17.14
C TYR A 39 -6.01 -7.51 16.41
N ARG A 40 -6.55 -8.64 16.06
CA ARG A 40 -7.83 -8.67 15.33
C ARG A 40 -8.99 -8.29 16.19
N PHE A 41 -8.83 -8.45 17.53
CA PHE A 41 -9.75 -7.89 18.49
C PHE A 41 -8.94 -7.10 19.49
N ASP A 42 -9.16 -5.79 19.48
CA ASP A 42 -8.53 -4.94 20.48
C ASP A 42 -9.64 -4.38 21.37
N PHE A 43 -9.78 -4.95 22.51
CA PHE A 43 -10.86 -4.58 23.42
C PHE A 43 -10.68 -3.20 24.04
N ARG A 44 -9.51 -2.66 23.97
CA ARG A 44 -9.28 -1.33 24.54
C ARG A 44 -9.75 -0.16 23.66
N UNK A 45 -9.84 -0.44 22.67
CA UNK A 45 -10.35 0.59 21.80
C UNK A 45 -11.37 0.02 20.91
N UNK A 46 -12.07 -0.21 21.39
CA UNK A 46 -13.02 -0.90 20.69
C UNK A 46 -13.14 -0.51 19.27
N UNK A 47 -12.88 0.44 19.12
CA UNK A 47 -12.88 0.99 17.87
C UNK A 47 -11.59 0.74 17.10
N UNK A 48 -10.77 0.66 17.82
CA UNK A 48 -9.50 0.48 17.22
C UNK A 48 -9.25 -0.90 16.68
N UNK A 49 -9.81 -1.64 17.26
CA UNK A 49 -9.62 -2.95 16.87
C UNK A 49 -10.35 -3.31 15.65
N UNK A 50 -11.20 -2.89 15.58
CA UNK A 50 -11.97 -3.02 14.47
C UNK A 50 -11.49 -2.16 13.36
N UNK A 51 -10.75 -1.54 13.72
CA UNK A 51 -10.23 -0.63 12.81
C UNK A 51 -9.33 -1.24 11.82
N THR A 52 -8.54 -2.17 12.12
CA THR A 52 -7.71 -2.83 11.13
C THR A 52 -8.48 -3.85 10.31
N GLN A 53 -9.47 -4.47 10.90
CA GLN A 53 -10.18 -5.56 10.20
C GLN A 53 -11.40 -5.10 9.42
N MET A 54 -12.06 -4.04 9.87
CA MET A 54 -13.24 -3.53 9.19
C MET A 54 -12.80 -2.63 8.02
N PRO A 55 -13.11 -2.99 6.78
CA PRO A 55 -12.63 -2.16 5.65
C PRO A 55 -13.08 -0.71 5.71
N ALA A 56 -14.30 -0.45 6.14
CA ALA A 56 -14.80 0.92 6.16
C ALA A 56 -14.09 1.81 7.19
N ALA A 57 -13.41 1.20 8.14
CA ALA A 57 -12.70 1.95 9.18
C ALA A 57 -11.23 2.18 8.84
N LEU A 58 -10.89 2.14 7.57
CA LEU A 58 -9.49 2.15 7.15
C LEU A 58 -8.70 3.37 7.60
N ALA A 59 -9.35 4.49 7.88
CA ALA A 59 -8.63 5.68 8.30
C ALA A 59 -8.19 5.63 9.78
N TYR A 60 -8.81 4.79 10.59
CA TYR A 60 -8.51 4.80 12.03
C TYR A 60 -7.10 4.30 12.36
N PRO A 61 -6.61 3.20 11.79
CA PRO A 61 -5.24 2.78 12.11
C PRO A 61 -4.19 3.78 11.69
N LEU A 62 -4.50 4.62 10.67
CA LEU A 62 -3.54 5.62 10.21
C LEU A 62 -3.38 6.77 11.20
N GLN A 63 -4.35 7.01 12.08
CA GLN A 63 -4.34 8.21 12.91
C GLN A 63 -3.45 8.09 14.14
N GLY A 64 -3.08 6.89 14.53
CA GLY A 64 -2.25 6.71 15.72
C GLY A 64 -0.90 6.13 15.36
N LYS A 65 -0.13 5.80 16.39
CA LYS A 65 1.20 5.21 16.19
C LYS A 65 1.25 3.73 16.53
N ARG A 66 0.11 3.14 16.89
CA ARG A 66 0.11 1.71 17.25
C ARG A 66 0.41 0.82 16.05
N TYR A 67 -0.17 1.16 14.88
CA TYR A 67 0.00 0.39 13.67
C TYR A 67 0.70 1.19 12.58
N ASN A 68 1.20 2.38 12.90
CA ASN A 68 1.73 3.29 11.90
C ASN A 68 3.03 3.88 12.41
N TRP A 69 4.10 3.74 11.65
CA TRP A 69 5.37 4.37 11.98
C TRP A 69 5.23 5.88 12.04
N ALA A 70 4.26 6.42 11.29
CA ALA A 70 3.97 7.86 11.28
C ALA A 70 5.17 8.70 10.86
N TYR A 71 5.86 8.27 9.84
CA TYR A 71 6.96 9.06 9.28
C TYR A 71 6.43 10.35 8.67
N GLU A 72 7.31 11.33 8.56
CA GLU A 72 6.99 12.61 7.94
C GLU A 72 8.18 13.00 7.08
N THR A 73 7.92 13.60 5.92
CA THR A 73 9.02 14.03 5.06
C THR A 73 9.72 15.25 5.64
N GLU A 74 10.92 15.51 5.15
CA GLU A 74 11.55 16.83 5.30
C GLU A 74 10.72 17.81 4.48
N PRO A 75 10.93 19.14 4.67
CA PRO A 75 10.18 20.10 3.86
C PRO A 75 10.36 19.81 2.36
N GLU A 76 9.25 19.64 1.67
CA GLU A 76 9.27 19.32 0.24
C GLU A 76 9.42 20.59 -0.56
N PRO A 77 10.54 20.79 -1.25
CA PRO A 77 10.85 22.12 -1.81
C PRO A 77 9.90 22.58 -2.91
N TYR A 78 9.26 21.64 -3.60
CA TYR A 78 8.33 22.01 -4.67
C TYR A 78 6.88 21.92 -4.23
N MET A 79 6.64 21.75 -2.92
CA MET A 79 5.31 21.68 -2.33
C MET A 79 5.18 22.72 -1.21
N ASN A 80 5.69 23.93 -1.44
CA ASN A 80 5.65 25.02 -0.46
C ASN A 80 6.37 24.68 0.84
N ASN A 81 7.39 23.86 0.74
CA ASN A 81 8.19 23.46 1.89
C ASN A 81 7.38 22.80 3.00
N ARG A 82 6.23 22.24 2.67
CA ARG A 82 5.46 21.55 3.70
C ARG A 82 6.02 20.16 3.93
N ARG A 83 5.83 19.66 5.13
CA ARG A 83 6.20 18.30 5.49
C ARG A 83 4.97 17.43 5.24
N MET A 84 5.18 16.34 4.57
CA MET A 84 4.06 15.48 4.18
C MET A 84 4.10 14.18 4.96
N GLU A 85 2.92 13.67 5.29
CA GLU A 85 2.82 12.41 6.01
C GLU A 85 3.26 11.27 5.12
N CYS A 86 3.94 10.29 5.73
CA CYS A 86 4.41 9.12 5.02
C CYS A 86 4.13 7.91 5.91
N GLY A 87 2.86 7.52 5.97
CA GLY A 87 2.44 6.40 6.81
C GLY A 87 2.97 5.08 6.31
N ARG A 88 3.41 4.23 7.23
CA ARG A 88 3.84 2.87 6.92
C ARG A 88 3.39 1.98 8.05
N GLY A 89 2.92 0.79 7.71
CA GLY A 89 2.38 -0.12 8.71
C GLY A 89 3.44 -0.66 9.66
N LYS A 90 3.04 -0.85 10.90
CA LYS A 90 3.93 -1.33 11.96
C LYS A 90 3.22 -2.48 12.66
N GLY A 91 3.73 -3.68 12.47
CA GLY A 91 3.11 -4.88 13.04
C GLY A 91 3.17 -6.05 12.10
N LEU A 92 2.67 -7.19 12.56
CA LEU A 92 2.59 -8.38 11.71
C LEU A 92 1.57 -8.10 10.61
N GLY A 93 2.04 -7.95 9.40
CA GLY A 93 1.25 -7.57 8.24
C GLY A 93 1.76 -6.30 7.58
N GLY A 94 2.55 -5.50 8.30
CA GLY A 94 3.14 -4.30 7.74
C GLY A 94 2.09 -3.34 7.21
N SER A 95 2.35 -2.73 6.07
CA SER A 95 1.41 -1.77 5.50
C SER A 95 0.11 -2.40 5.02
N SER A 96 0.04 -3.73 4.88
CA SER A 96 -1.25 -4.36 4.58
C SER A 96 -2.22 -4.25 5.74
N LEU A 97 -1.74 -3.86 6.95
CA LEU A 97 -2.64 -3.61 8.09
C LEU A 97 -3.36 -2.28 7.99
N ILE A 98 -2.80 -1.30 7.28
CA ILE A 98 -3.31 0.06 7.31
C ILE A 98 -3.57 0.66 5.94
N ASN A 99 -3.32 -0.08 4.85
CA ASN A 99 -3.51 0.47 3.52
C ASN A 99 -5.01 0.55 3.15
N GLY A 100 -5.29 1.15 2.00
CA GLY A 100 -6.67 1.30 1.53
C GLY A 100 -7.27 0.06 0.92
N MET A 101 -6.55 -1.04 0.92
CA MET A 101 -7.05 -2.34 0.45
C MET A 101 -7.40 -2.39 -1.03
N CYS A 102 -7.01 -1.41 -1.81
CA CYS A 102 -7.22 -1.48 -3.26
C CYS A 102 -6.25 -2.50 -3.84
N TYR A 103 -6.78 -3.45 -4.63
CA TYR A 103 -5.93 -4.46 -5.25
C TYR A 103 -5.71 -4.05 -6.70
N ILE A 104 -4.52 -3.57 -6.98
CA ILE A 104 -4.15 -3.12 -8.32
C ILE A 104 -2.79 -3.71 -8.65
N ARG A 105 -2.72 -4.41 -9.77
CA ARG A 105 -1.46 -4.90 -10.30
C ARG A 105 -0.86 -3.85 -11.21
N GLY A 106 0.44 -3.93 -11.42
CA GLY A 106 1.07 -3.11 -12.43
C GLY A 106 0.51 -3.43 -13.81
N ASN A 107 0.55 -2.44 -14.70
CA ASN A 107 0.19 -2.68 -16.09
C ASN A 107 1.17 -3.70 -16.67
N ALA A 108 0.70 -4.51 -17.62
CA ALA A 108 1.59 -5.50 -18.25
C ALA A 108 2.83 -4.83 -18.83
N MET A 109 2.68 -3.62 -19.38
CA MET A 109 3.82 -2.94 -19.98
C MET A 109 4.79 -2.39 -18.94
N ASP A 110 4.35 -2.14 -17.70
CA ASP A 110 5.27 -1.78 -16.64
C ASP A 110 6.26 -2.92 -16.38
N LEU A 111 5.74 -4.14 -16.27
CA LEU A 111 6.61 -5.29 -16.03
C LEU A 111 7.48 -5.59 -17.25
N ASP A 112 6.90 -5.50 -18.45
CA ASP A 112 7.69 -5.74 -19.66
C ASP A 112 8.80 -4.69 -19.80
N ASN A 113 8.56 -3.47 -19.33
CA ASN A 113 9.59 -2.44 -19.33
C ASN A 113 10.70 -2.79 -18.32
N TRP A 114 10.34 -3.30 -17.14
CA TRP A 114 11.34 -3.79 -16.20
C TRP A 114 12.22 -4.87 -16.85
N ALA A 115 11.57 -5.76 -17.61
CA ALA A 115 12.30 -6.90 -18.19
C ALA A 115 13.33 -6.50 -19.22
N GLN A 116 13.31 -5.25 -19.70
CA GLN A 116 14.32 -4.77 -20.63
C GLN A 116 15.63 -4.42 -19.92
N GLN A 117 15.65 -4.35 -18.59
CA GLN A 117 16.86 -4.04 -17.86
C GLN A 117 17.72 -5.29 -17.72
N PRO A 118 19.06 -5.15 -17.84
CA PRO A 118 19.91 -6.33 -17.68
C PRO A 118 19.71 -6.99 -16.33
N GLY A 119 19.55 -8.29 -16.34
CA GLY A 119 19.31 -9.07 -15.14
C GLY A 119 17.86 -9.23 -14.78
N LEU A 120 16.95 -8.53 -15.43
CA LEU A 120 15.52 -8.60 -15.12
C LEU A 120 14.73 -9.25 -16.24
N GLU A 121 15.38 -10.00 -17.14
CA GLU A 121 14.72 -10.55 -18.32
C GLU A 121 13.55 -11.48 -17.99
N ARG A 122 13.55 -12.03 -16.80
CA ARG A 122 12.50 -12.97 -16.39
C ARG A 122 11.35 -12.30 -15.64
N TRP A 123 11.28 -10.96 -15.71
CA TRP A 123 10.22 -10.20 -15.03
C TRP A 123 9.19 -9.66 -16.01
N THR A 124 9.00 -10.34 -17.16
CA THR A 124 7.92 -9.94 -18.06
C THR A 124 6.58 -10.19 -17.40
N TYR A 125 5.55 -9.55 -17.93
CA TYR A 125 4.21 -9.77 -17.39
C TYR A 125 3.84 -11.25 -17.44
N LEU A 126 4.13 -11.93 -18.55
CA LEU A 126 3.75 -13.33 -18.67
C LEU A 126 4.53 -14.21 -17.69
N ASP A 127 5.76 -13.86 -17.37
CA ASP A 127 6.51 -14.60 -16.35
C ASP A 127 5.94 -14.35 -14.95
N CYS A 128 5.43 -13.16 -14.70
CA CYS A 128 4.92 -12.81 -13.37
C CYS A 128 3.48 -13.27 -13.15
N LEU A 129 2.71 -13.43 -14.22
CA LEU A 129 1.29 -13.75 -14.11
C LEU A 129 1.01 -15.01 -13.29
N PRO A 130 1.76 -16.11 -13.44
CA PRO A 130 1.50 -17.29 -12.60
C PRO A 130 1.62 -17.01 -11.11
N TYR A 131 2.51 -16.09 -10.72
CA TYR A 131 2.69 -15.74 -9.32
C TYR A 131 1.56 -14.87 -8.80
N TYR A 132 1.04 -13.95 -9.61
CA TYR A 132 -0.17 -13.23 -9.24
C TYR A 132 -1.31 -14.21 -9.02
N ARG A 133 -1.49 -15.17 -9.94
CA ARG A 133 -2.56 -16.14 -9.81
C ARG A 133 -2.37 -17.03 -8.59
N LYS A 134 -1.13 -17.43 -8.31
CA LYS A 134 -0.81 -18.29 -7.16
C LYS A 134 -1.13 -17.59 -5.85
N SER A 135 -1.02 -16.27 -5.80
CA SER A 135 -1.16 -15.54 -4.54
C SER A 135 -2.60 -15.32 -4.12
N GLU A 136 -3.58 -15.43 -5.04
CA GLU A 136 -4.91 -14.91 -4.75
C GLU A 136 -6.01 -15.94 -4.87
N THR A 137 -7.09 -15.68 -4.15
CA THR A 137 -8.39 -16.30 -4.38
C THR A 137 -9.37 -15.17 -4.65
N ARG A 138 -9.85 -15.06 -5.88
CA ARG A 138 -10.81 -14.02 -6.25
C ARG A 138 -12.22 -14.53 -6.07
N ASP A 139 -13.08 -13.72 -5.50
CA ASP A 139 -14.43 -14.18 -5.11
C ASP A 139 -15.29 -14.62 -6.30
N ILE A 140 -15.07 -14.07 -7.49
CA ILE A 140 -15.87 -14.45 -8.64
C ILE A 140 -15.18 -15.53 -9.49
N GLY A 141 -14.13 -16.13 -8.95
CA GLY A 141 -13.57 -17.34 -9.55
C GLY A 141 -12.30 -17.10 -10.33
N ALA A 142 -11.62 -18.20 -10.62
CA ALA A 142 -10.37 -18.19 -11.39
C ALA A 142 -10.63 -18.00 -12.87
N ASN A 143 -9.67 -17.43 -13.56
CA ASN A 143 -9.67 -17.38 -15.01
C ASN A 143 -8.23 -17.27 -15.48
N ASP A 144 -8.00 -16.85 -16.71
CA ASP A 144 -6.63 -16.75 -17.23
C ASP A 144 -5.78 -15.72 -16.46
N TYR A 145 -6.41 -14.78 -15.79
CA TYR A 145 -5.71 -13.68 -15.11
C TYR A 145 -5.78 -13.79 -13.60
N HIS A 146 -6.68 -14.56 -13.06
CA HIS A 146 -6.95 -14.58 -11.62
C HIS A 146 -6.88 -15.98 -11.05
N GLY A 147 -6.48 -16.06 -9.78
CA GLY A 147 -6.41 -17.34 -9.09
C GLY A 147 -7.64 -17.63 -8.26
N GLY A 148 -7.79 -18.89 -7.92
CA GLY A 148 -8.93 -19.36 -7.15
C GLY A 148 -8.58 -20.13 -5.88
N ASP A 149 -7.28 -20.31 -5.58
CA ASP A 149 -6.91 -21.07 -4.37
C ASP A 149 -5.66 -20.51 -3.69
N GLY A 150 -5.38 -19.24 -3.89
CA GLY A 150 -4.25 -18.61 -3.21
C GLY A 150 -4.63 -18.06 -1.85
N PRO A 151 -3.62 -17.67 -1.06
CA PRO A 151 -3.87 -17.30 0.32
C PRO A 151 -4.49 -15.91 0.52
N VAL A 152 -4.39 -15.01 -0.46
CA VAL A 152 -4.91 -13.66 -0.29
C VAL A 152 -6.31 -13.59 -0.89
N SER A 153 -7.28 -13.11 -0.12
CA SER A 153 -8.66 -12.99 -0.60
C SER A 153 -8.85 -11.67 -1.31
N ILE A 154 -9.40 -11.76 -2.51
CA ILE A 154 -9.71 -10.58 -3.32
C ILE A 154 -11.20 -10.59 -3.61
N THR A 155 -11.88 -9.50 -3.30
CA THR A 155 -13.30 -9.37 -3.67
C THR A 155 -13.44 -8.27 -4.70
N THR A 156 -14.34 -8.49 -5.64
CA THR A 156 -14.61 -7.52 -6.71
C THR A 156 -15.81 -6.68 -6.30
N CYS A 157 -15.68 -5.38 -6.50
CA CYS A 157 -16.78 -4.50 -6.18
C CYS A 157 -18.00 -4.82 -7.03
N LYS A 158 -19.17 -4.74 -6.44
CA LYS A 158 -20.44 -4.86 -7.16
C LYS A 158 -21.01 -3.47 -7.29
N PRO A 159 -21.07 -2.90 -8.50
CA PRO A 159 -21.40 -1.49 -8.66
C PRO A 159 -22.76 -1.07 -8.14
N GLY A 160 -23.67 -2.01 -7.89
CA GLY A 160 -24.97 -1.68 -7.39
C GLY A 160 -25.03 -1.24 -5.93
N ASN A 161 -23.93 -1.36 -5.19
CA ASN A 161 -23.97 -1.04 -3.76
C ASN A 161 -24.18 0.44 -3.49
N ASN A 162 -23.71 1.32 -4.38
CA ASN A 162 -23.95 2.74 -4.24
C ASN A 162 -24.04 3.34 -5.64
N PRO A 163 -25.10 4.08 -5.94
CA PRO A 163 -25.28 4.60 -7.31
C PRO A 163 -24.17 5.53 -7.76
N LEU A 164 -23.43 6.15 -6.84
CA LEU A 164 -22.35 7.03 -7.27
C LEU A 164 -21.25 6.28 -8.00
N PHE A 165 -20.97 5.03 -7.64
CA PHE A 165 -19.90 4.28 -8.32
C PHE A 165 -20.28 4.03 -9.78
N ALA A 166 -21.52 3.59 -10.04
CA ALA A 166 -21.95 3.37 -11.40
C ALA A 166 -21.96 4.68 -12.18
N ALA A 167 -22.38 5.77 -11.54
CA ALA A 167 -22.43 7.06 -12.20
C ALA A 167 -21.03 7.56 -12.55
N MET A 168 -20.06 7.37 -11.65
CA MET A 168 -18.70 7.81 -11.93
C MET A 168 -18.07 7.01 -13.06
N ILE A 169 -18.31 5.69 -13.09
CA ILE A 169 -17.81 4.86 -14.18
C ILE A 169 -18.44 5.29 -15.48
N GLU A 170 -19.74 5.50 -15.47
CA GLU A 170 -20.44 5.95 -16.68
C GLU A 170 -19.95 7.32 -17.14
N ALA A 171 -19.62 8.20 -16.19
CA ALA A 171 -19.08 9.51 -16.55
C ALA A 171 -17.76 9.36 -17.32
N GLY A 172 -16.91 8.43 -16.91
CA GLY A 172 -15.68 8.21 -17.64
C GLY A 172 -15.94 7.70 -19.05
N VAL A 173 -16.95 6.84 -19.21
CA VAL A 173 -17.29 6.33 -20.52
C VAL A 173 -17.85 7.47 -21.39
N GLN A 174 -18.71 8.32 -20.82
CA GLN A 174 -19.24 9.45 -21.57
C GLN A 174 -18.15 10.44 -21.95
N ALA A 175 -17.07 10.51 -21.19
CA ALA A 175 -15.94 11.37 -21.53
C ALA A 175 -15.06 10.79 -22.63
N GLY A 176 -15.40 9.61 -23.13
CA GLY A 176 -14.67 9.02 -24.23
C GLY A 176 -13.69 7.92 -23.88
N TYR A 177 -13.66 7.51 -22.62
CA TYR A 177 -12.73 6.45 -22.20
C TYR A 177 -13.44 5.11 -22.18
N PRO A 178 -12.70 4.01 -22.35
CA PRO A 178 -13.38 2.71 -22.38
C PRO A 178 -13.90 2.29 -21.02
N ARG A 179 -14.85 1.37 -21.04
CA ARG A 179 -15.28 0.67 -19.84
C ARG A 179 -14.49 -0.63 -19.75
N THR A 180 -14.11 -1.01 -18.55
CA THR A 180 -13.46 -2.30 -18.36
C THR A 180 -14.13 -3.02 -17.19
N ASP A 181 -14.24 -4.34 -17.31
CA ASP A 181 -14.81 -5.14 -16.24
C ASP A 181 -13.77 -5.59 -15.23
N ASP A 182 -12.49 -5.45 -15.54
CA ASP A 182 -11.45 -6.00 -14.69
C ASP A 182 -10.17 -5.18 -14.87
N LEU A 183 -9.88 -4.33 -13.89
CA LEU A 183 -8.68 -3.49 -13.94
C LEU A 183 -7.40 -4.31 -13.77
N ASN A 184 -7.52 -5.59 -13.40
CA ASN A 184 -6.38 -6.47 -13.22
C ASN A 184 -6.40 -7.64 -14.21
N GLY A 185 -7.13 -7.50 -15.31
CA GLY A 185 -7.26 -8.57 -16.28
C GLY A 185 -6.73 -8.18 -17.65
N TYR A 186 -7.47 -8.55 -18.67
CA TYR A 186 -7.02 -8.32 -20.04
C TYR A 186 -6.84 -6.85 -20.37
N GLN A 187 -7.75 -5.99 -19.87
CA GLN A 187 -7.71 -4.58 -20.22
C GLN A 187 -7.75 -3.75 -18.95
N GLN A 188 -6.61 -3.16 -18.59
CA GLN A 188 -6.57 -2.26 -17.45
C GLN A 188 -7.06 -0.86 -17.81
N GLU A 189 -6.87 -0.44 -19.05
CA GLU A 189 -7.25 0.91 -19.44
C GLU A 189 -8.76 1.07 -19.47
N GLY A 190 -9.24 2.12 -18.82
CA GLY A 190 -10.65 2.43 -18.78
C GLY A 190 -11.16 2.58 -17.36
N PHE A 191 -12.48 2.64 -17.23
CA PHE A 191 -13.13 2.79 -15.93
C PHE A 191 -13.95 1.57 -15.63
N GLY A 192 -13.90 1.15 -14.37
CA GLY A 192 -14.60 -0.06 -13.97
C GLY A 192 -14.56 -0.30 -12.48
N PRO A 193 -15.10 -1.43 -12.05
CA PRO A 193 -15.08 -1.77 -10.62
C PRO A 193 -13.68 -2.12 -10.17
N MET A 194 -13.39 -1.83 -8.90
CA MET A 194 -12.08 -2.11 -8.33
C MET A 194 -12.13 -3.38 -7.51
N ASP A 195 -11.05 -4.15 -7.58
CA ASP A 195 -10.83 -5.27 -6.68
C ASP A 195 -10.24 -4.77 -5.37
N ARG A 196 -10.42 -5.54 -4.31
CA ARG A 196 -9.94 -5.12 -3.01
C ARG A 196 -9.51 -6.31 -2.17
N PHE A 197 -8.59 -6.05 -1.25
CA PHE A 197 -8.07 -7.06 -0.32
C PHE A 197 -9.05 -7.22 0.85
N VAL A 198 -10.15 -7.89 0.59
CA VAL A 198 -11.20 -8.10 1.59
C VAL A 198 -11.66 -9.56 1.45
N THR A 199 -11.87 -10.23 2.58
CA THR A 199 -12.33 -11.61 2.58
C THR A 199 -13.82 -11.67 2.25
N PRO A 200 -14.34 -12.86 1.89
CA PRO A 200 -15.78 -12.98 1.66
C PRO A 200 -16.62 -12.60 2.88
N LYS A 201 -16.05 -12.67 4.08
CA LYS A 201 -16.76 -12.28 5.29
C LYS A 201 -16.57 -10.80 5.60
N GLY A 202 -16.03 -10.01 4.68
CA GLY A 202 -15.95 -8.59 4.85
C GLY A 202 -14.82 -8.10 5.73
N ARG A 203 -13.75 -8.90 5.87
CA ARG A 203 -12.63 -8.50 6.71
C ARG A 203 -11.40 -8.21 5.88
N ARG A 204 -10.56 -7.30 6.36
CA ARG A 204 -9.31 -6.97 5.67
C ARG A 204 -8.48 -8.25 5.46
N SER A 205 -8.00 -8.46 4.25
CA SER A 205 -7.13 -9.59 3.92
C SER A 205 -5.68 -9.10 3.90
N SER A 206 -5.10 -8.93 5.10
CA SER A 206 -3.70 -8.56 5.22
C SER A 206 -2.82 -9.77 4.91
N THR A 207 -1.52 -9.55 4.78
CA THR A 207 -0.60 -10.67 4.58
C THR A 207 -0.46 -11.51 5.85
N ALA A 208 -0.76 -10.94 7.03
CA ALA A 208 -0.81 -11.76 8.22
C ALA A 208 -1.96 -12.77 8.14
N ARG A 209 -3.15 -12.30 7.74
CA ARG A 209 -4.29 -13.18 7.60
C ARG A 209 -4.10 -14.17 6.45
N GLY A 210 -3.63 -13.68 5.32
CA GLY A 210 -3.54 -14.53 4.13
C GLY A 210 -2.40 -15.51 4.18
N TYR A 211 -1.21 -15.04 4.48
CA TYR A 211 -0.01 -15.88 4.45
C TYR A 211 0.38 -16.37 5.83
N LEU A 212 0.59 -15.47 6.77
CA LEU A 212 1.23 -15.84 8.03
C LEU A 212 0.36 -16.76 8.88
N ASP A 213 -0.96 -16.59 8.84
CA ASP A 213 -1.84 -17.44 9.63
C ASP A 213 -1.68 -18.92 9.29
N THR A 214 -1.33 -19.24 8.04
CA THR A 214 -1.15 -20.64 7.66
C THR A 214 0.16 -21.20 8.17
N ALA A 215 1.12 -20.36 8.51
CA ALA A 215 2.47 -20.80 8.85
C ALA A 215 2.87 -20.59 10.31
N LYS A 216 2.14 -19.76 11.04
CA LYS A 216 2.64 -19.32 12.35
C LYS A 216 2.69 -20.44 13.39
N GLN A 217 1.98 -21.54 13.15
CA GLN A 217 2.03 -22.68 14.08
C GLN A 217 3.13 -23.68 13.71
N ARG A 218 3.83 -23.47 12.60
CA ARG A 218 4.87 -24.41 12.19
C ARG A 218 6.05 -24.36 13.16
N THR A 219 6.60 -25.52 13.48
CA THR A 219 7.71 -25.58 14.44
C THR A 219 9.01 -25.00 13.86
N ASN A 220 9.11 -24.89 12.54
CA ASN A 220 10.32 -24.37 11.89
C ASN A 220 10.23 -22.86 11.61
N LEU A 221 9.21 -22.18 12.13
CA LEU A 221 9.09 -20.72 12.01
C LEU A 221 9.03 -20.13 13.41
N LYS A 222 9.93 -19.20 13.72
CA LYS A 222 9.86 -18.44 14.95
C LYS A 222 9.60 -16.99 14.62
N ILE A 223 8.64 -16.37 15.30
CA ILE A 223 8.29 -14.97 15.09
C ILE A 223 8.58 -14.21 16.38
N ILE A 224 9.34 -13.13 16.28
CA ILE A 224 9.59 -12.24 17.40
C ILE A 224 9.05 -10.87 17.03
N THR A 225 8.04 -10.41 17.79
CA THR A 225 7.51 -9.06 17.63
C THR A 225 8.20 -8.10 18.57
N HIS A 226 7.95 -6.82 18.38
CA HIS A 226 8.62 -5.77 19.17
C HIS A 226 10.14 -5.93 19.10
N ALA A 227 10.63 -6.33 17.93
CA ALA A 227 12.04 -6.54 17.67
C ALA A 227 12.49 -5.54 16.62
N THR A 228 13.15 -4.47 17.06
CA THR A 228 13.62 -3.42 16.17
C THR A 228 15.02 -3.77 15.71
N THR A 229 15.20 -3.95 14.41
CA THR A 229 16.51 -4.29 13.88
C THR A 229 17.44 -3.10 14.01
N ASP A 230 18.59 -3.32 14.65
CA ASP A 230 19.63 -2.32 14.73
C ASP A 230 20.48 -2.35 13.47
N ARG A 231 21.01 -3.50 13.14
CA ARG A 231 21.88 -3.63 11.97
C ARG A 231 22.03 -5.09 11.57
N ILE A 232 22.51 -5.29 10.35
CA ILE A 232 22.89 -6.59 9.84
C ILE A 232 24.35 -6.80 10.19
N LEU A 233 24.69 -8.04 10.60
CA LEU A 233 26.05 -8.40 10.97
C LEU A 233 26.76 -8.99 9.75
N PHE A 234 27.94 -8.49 9.47
CA PHE A 234 28.73 -8.94 8.32
C PHE A 234 30.06 -9.54 8.74
N GLU A 235 30.49 -10.55 8.00
CA GLU A 235 31.84 -11.08 8.07
C GLU A 235 32.37 -11.10 6.64
N ASN A 236 33.43 -10.33 6.38
CA ASN A 236 34.04 -10.28 5.04
C ASN A 236 32.98 -10.03 3.96
N LYS A 237 32.12 -9.05 4.18
CA LYS A 237 31.06 -8.66 3.26
C LYS A 237 29.97 -9.70 3.05
N ARG A 238 29.95 -10.73 3.88
CA ARG A 238 28.85 -11.70 3.86
C ARG A 238 27.91 -11.41 5.04
N ALA A 239 26.63 -11.34 4.80
CA ALA A 239 25.64 -11.14 5.86
C ALA A 239 25.50 -12.46 6.63
N VAL A 240 25.80 -12.45 7.93
CA VAL A 240 25.80 -13.64 8.75
C VAL A 240 24.83 -13.58 9.93
N GLY A 241 24.16 -12.46 10.12
CA GLY A 241 23.22 -12.37 11.24
C GLY A 241 22.64 -10.99 11.37
N VAL A 242 21.92 -10.79 12.46
CA VAL A 242 21.19 -9.54 12.74
C VAL A 242 21.32 -9.21 14.21
N ALA A 243 21.52 -7.93 14.51
CA ALA A 243 21.42 -7.43 15.88
C ALA A 243 20.11 -6.66 16.01
N TYR A 244 19.33 -6.96 17.03
CA TYR A 244 18.03 -6.32 17.22
C TYR A 244 17.81 -5.97 18.69
N LEU A 245 16.94 -4.98 18.91
CA LEU A 245 16.53 -4.55 20.23
C LEU A 245 15.12 -5.06 20.49
N HIS A 246 14.91 -5.72 21.63
CA HIS A 246 13.61 -6.29 21.93
C HIS A 246 12.89 -5.44 22.98
N GLY A 247 11.69 -5.00 22.65
CA GLY A 247 10.89 -4.18 23.55
C GLY A 247 11.58 -2.87 23.88
N ALA A 248 11.63 -2.54 25.15
CA ALA A 248 12.26 -1.30 25.60
C ALA A 248 13.75 -1.45 25.87
N SER A 249 14.32 -2.63 25.64
CA SER A 249 15.73 -2.86 25.92
C SER A 249 16.62 -2.06 24.98
N ASN A 250 17.72 -1.53 25.51
CA ASN A 250 18.73 -0.89 24.70
C ASN A 250 19.93 -1.78 24.46
N THR A 251 19.86 -3.04 24.90
CA THR A 251 20.96 -3.99 24.73
C THR A 251 20.68 -4.89 23.53
N PRO A 252 21.48 -4.81 22.46
CA PRO A 252 21.19 -5.61 21.29
C PRO A 252 21.36 -7.09 21.55
N GLN A 253 20.48 -7.89 20.95
CA GLN A 253 20.62 -9.33 20.90
C GLN A 253 21.06 -9.71 19.49
N GLU A 254 21.91 -10.73 19.38
CA GLU A 254 22.40 -11.16 18.07
C GLU A 254 21.87 -12.54 17.75
N VAL A 255 21.47 -12.72 16.50
CA VAL A 255 21.06 -14.02 15.97
C VAL A 255 21.81 -14.24 14.67
N HIS A 256 22.04 -15.50 14.33
CA HIS A 256 22.90 -15.85 13.20
C HIS A 256 22.14 -16.64 12.15
N ALA A 257 22.45 -16.38 10.88
CA ALA A 257 21.84 -17.03 9.74
C ALA A 257 22.85 -17.94 9.07
N ARG A 258 22.48 -19.21 8.88
CA ARG A 258 23.37 -20.12 8.19
C ARG A 258 23.38 -19.88 6.69
N ARG A 259 22.25 -19.43 6.12
CA ARG A 259 22.13 -19.31 4.67
C ARG A 259 22.02 -17.86 4.23
N GLU A 260 20.95 -17.14 4.64
CA GLU A 260 20.80 -15.75 4.19
C GLU A 260 20.04 -14.91 5.19
N VAL A 261 20.30 -13.61 5.14
CA VAL A 261 19.50 -12.60 5.79
C VAL A 261 18.64 -11.94 4.71
N LEU A 262 17.34 -11.89 4.92
CA LEU A 262 16.39 -11.37 3.94
C LEU A 262 15.81 -10.06 4.46
N LEU A 263 16.15 -8.95 3.81
CA LEU A 263 15.76 -7.63 4.28
C LEU A 263 14.46 -7.22 3.61
N CYS A 264 13.37 -7.23 4.37
CA CYS A 264 12.02 -7.03 3.89
C CYS A 264 11.30 -5.96 4.70
N ALA A 265 12.00 -4.87 5.03
CA ALA A 265 11.47 -3.87 5.95
C ALA A 265 10.80 -2.69 5.23
N GLY A 266 10.68 -2.77 3.92
CA GLY A 266 9.97 -1.75 3.15
C GLY A 266 10.88 -0.64 2.67
N ALA A 267 10.32 0.24 1.84
CA ALA A 267 11.10 1.25 1.13
C ALA A 267 11.72 2.29 2.05
N ILE A 268 11.14 2.51 3.23
CA ILE A 268 11.67 3.50 4.16
C ILE A 268 12.62 2.86 5.18
N ALA A 269 12.28 1.70 5.72
CA ALA A 269 13.12 1.10 6.77
C ALA A 269 14.31 0.33 6.22
N SER A 270 14.18 -0.34 5.07
CA SER A 270 15.28 -1.16 4.57
C SER A 270 16.55 -0.35 4.28
N PRO A 271 16.46 0.82 3.61
CA PRO A 271 17.70 1.58 3.41
C PRO A 271 18.32 2.07 4.72
N GLN A 272 17.51 2.38 5.74
CA GLN A 272 18.06 2.78 7.02
C GLN A 272 18.88 1.65 7.64
N ILE A 273 18.34 0.44 7.57
CA ILE A 273 19.02 -0.73 8.16
C ILE A 273 20.34 -0.98 7.43
N LEU A 274 20.35 -0.87 6.11
CA LEU A 274 21.60 -1.02 5.36
C LEU A 274 22.60 0.05 5.75
N GLN A 275 22.18 1.30 5.86
CA GLN A 275 23.07 2.38 6.23
C GLN A 275 23.65 2.16 7.63
N ARG A 276 22.81 1.83 8.60
CA ARG A 276 23.32 1.57 9.95
C ARG A 276 24.26 0.36 9.97
N SER A 277 24.13 -0.54 9.00
CA SER A 277 24.96 -1.74 8.93
C SER A 277 26.30 -1.50 8.22
N GLY A 278 26.51 -0.31 7.66
CA GLY A 278 27.75 -0.02 6.96
C GLY A 278 27.67 -0.20 5.46
N VAL A 279 26.46 -0.31 4.90
CA VAL A 279 26.28 -0.45 3.45
C VAL A 279 25.55 0.78 2.94
N GLY A 280 26.22 1.65 2.21
CA GLY A 280 25.62 2.89 1.75
C GLY A 280 26.70 3.84 1.27
N ASN A 281 26.32 5.11 1.16
CA ASN A 281 27.25 6.15 0.75
C ASN A 281 28.31 6.34 1.83
N ALA A 282 29.57 6.14 1.48
CA ALA A 282 30.66 6.15 2.48
C ALA A 282 30.75 7.50 3.21
N GLU A 283 30.49 8.62 2.50
CA GLU A 283 30.57 9.92 3.16
C GLU A 283 29.46 10.07 4.21
N LEU A 284 28.26 9.61 3.91
CA LEU A 284 27.18 9.64 4.87
C LEU A 284 27.52 8.77 6.09
N LEU A 285 28.05 7.57 5.85
CA LEU A 285 28.38 6.65 6.94
C LEU A 285 29.45 7.22 7.84
N LYS A 286 30.45 7.87 7.27
CA LYS A 286 31.52 8.46 8.07
C LYS A 286 30.99 9.60 8.94
N GLU A 287 29.96 10.30 8.49
CA GLU A 287 29.36 11.38 9.26
C GLU A 287 28.84 10.87 10.61
N PHE A 288 28.42 9.63 10.66
CA PHE A 288 27.87 9.03 11.88
C PHE A 288 28.79 8.00 12.52
N ASP A 289 30.05 7.99 12.09
CA ASP A 289 31.07 7.06 12.63
C ASP A 289 30.68 5.60 12.46
N ILE A 290 30.03 5.29 11.34
CA ILE A 290 29.67 3.91 11.03
C ILE A 290 30.77 3.31 10.16
N PRO A 291 31.36 2.17 10.59
CA PRO A 291 32.38 1.53 9.75
C PRO A 291 31.79 1.10 8.41
N VAL A 292 32.52 1.41 7.33
CA VAL A 292 32.01 1.12 5.99
C VAL A 292 32.31 -0.33 5.65
N VAL A 293 31.26 -1.13 5.48
CA VAL A 293 31.39 -2.49 4.98
C VAL A 293 31.50 -2.46 3.46
N HIS A 294 30.67 -1.66 2.83
CA HIS A 294 30.68 -1.55 1.38
C HIS A 294 30.15 -0.18 0.97
N ASP A 295 30.95 0.54 0.19
CA ASP A 295 30.51 1.85 -0.30
C ASP A 295 29.55 1.63 -1.46
N LEU A 296 28.27 1.86 -1.20
CA LEU A 296 27.23 1.62 -2.18
C LEU A 296 26.32 2.86 -2.21
N PRO A 297 26.69 3.87 -3.00
CA PRO A 297 26.01 5.17 -2.93
C PRO A 297 24.54 5.15 -3.28
N GLY A 298 24.06 4.11 -3.97
CA GLY A 298 22.66 4.04 -4.35
C GLY A 298 21.70 3.70 -3.22
N VAL A 299 22.22 3.23 -2.08
CA VAL A 299 21.34 2.87 -0.97
C VAL A 299 20.65 4.12 -0.46
N GLY A 300 19.33 4.10 -0.41
CA GLY A 300 18.54 5.23 0.03
C GLY A 300 18.26 6.27 -1.05
N GLU A 301 18.75 6.04 -2.28
CA GLU A 301 18.54 7.00 -3.37
C GLU A 301 17.42 6.53 -4.27
N ASN A 302 16.98 7.41 -5.15
CA ASN A 302 15.96 7.14 -6.17
C ASN A 302 14.59 6.80 -5.58
N LEU A 303 14.27 7.36 -4.45
CA LEU A 303 12.94 7.18 -3.84
C LEU A 303 11.90 7.85 -4.73
N GLN A 304 10.81 7.14 -4.98
CA GLN A 304 9.72 7.70 -5.77
C GLN A 304 8.39 7.31 -5.15
N ASP A 305 7.37 8.08 -5.46
CA ASP A 305 6.05 7.85 -4.88
C ASP A 305 4.99 8.40 -5.82
N HIS A 306 3.76 7.98 -5.59
CA HIS A 306 2.61 8.45 -6.36
C HIS A 306 1.94 9.59 -5.60
N LEU A 307 2.11 10.81 -6.08
CA LEU A 307 1.37 11.95 -5.55
C LEU A 307 0.00 11.98 -6.19
N GLU A 308 -1.02 12.30 -5.41
CA GLU A 308 -2.35 12.43 -5.99
C GLU A 308 -3.02 13.70 -5.49
N MET A 309 -4.01 14.14 -6.23
CA MET A 309 -4.89 15.21 -5.80
C MET A 309 -6.31 14.69 -5.85
N TYR A 310 -7.24 15.40 -5.24
CA TYR A 310 -8.63 14.99 -5.33
C TYR A 310 -9.52 16.19 -5.57
N LEU A 311 -10.64 15.90 -6.27
CA LEU A 311 -11.67 16.87 -6.59
C LEU A 311 -12.89 16.46 -5.80
N GLN A 312 -13.55 17.45 -5.19
CA GLN A 312 -14.72 17.19 -4.37
C GLN A 312 -15.95 17.83 -5.01
N TYR A 313 -17.07 17.13 -4.93
CA TYR A 313 -18.32 17.60 -5.48
C TYR A 313 -19.41 17.37 -4.44
N GLU A 314 -20.39 18.27 -4.41
CA GLU A 314 -21.57 18.09 -3.58
C GLU A 314 -22.65 17.39 -4.39
N CYS A 315 -23.30 16.39 -3.81
CA CYS A 315 -24.35 15.65 -4.49
C CYS A 315 -25.64 16.43 -4.45
N LYS A 316 -26.37 16.42 -5.57
CA LYS A 316 -27.70 17.00 -5.56
C LYS A 316 -28.70 16.13 -4.83
N GLU A 317 -28.46 14.83 -4.75
CA GLU A 317 -29.33 13.90 -4.07
C GLU A 317 -28.58 13.21 -2.94
N PRO A 318 -29.28 12.73 -1.91
CA PRO A 318 -28.60 12.17 -0.74
C PRO A 318 -28.17 10.72 -0.94
N VAL A 319 -27.23 10.50 -1.88
CA VAL A 319 -26.78 9.16 -2.24
C VAL A 319 -25.37 8.85 -1.78
N SER A 320 -24.73 9.76 -1.04
CA SER A 320 -23.35 9.53 -0.61
C SER A 320 -23.32 8.70 0.67
N LEU A 321 -22.11 8.44 1.17
CA LEU A 321 -21.93 7.77 2.45
C LEU A 321 -22.01 8.74 3.63
N TYR A 322 -22.36 10.01 3.40
CA TYR A 322 -22.42 10.99 4.50
C TYR A 322 -23.25 10.52 5.70
N PRO A 323 -24.44 9.91 5.52
CA PRO A 323 -25.18 9.44 6.70
C PRO A 323 -24.40 8.41 7.51
N ALA A 324 -23.54 7.62 6.87
CA ALA A 324 -22.79 6.61 7.60
C ALA A 324 -21.77 7.25 8.54
N LEU A 325 -21.41 8.53 8.32
CA LEU A 325 -20.45 9.20 9.19
C LEU A 325 -21.11 9.73 10.46
N LYS A 326 -22.44 9.77 10.51
CA LYS A 326 -23.14 10.23 11.73
C LYS A 326 -22.96 9.20 12.84
N TRP A 327 -22.64 9.68 14.03
CA TRP A 327 -22.31 8.77 15.12
C TRP A 327 -23.46 7.81 15.47
N TRP A 328 -24.70 8.23 15.30
CA TRP A 328 -25.80 7.37 15.66
C TRP A 328 -26.06 6.25 14.66
N ASN A 329 -25.45 6.30 13.49
CA ASN A 329 -25.53 5.22 12.53
C ASN A 329 -24.38 4.23 12.67
N GLN A 330 -23.31 4.58 13.36
CA GLN A 330 -22.11 3.74 13.41
C GLN A 330 -22.31 2.41 14.13
N PRO A 331 -23.07 2.37 15.25
CA PRO A 331 -23.28 1.07 15.88
C PRO A 331 -24.02 0.08 14.99
N LYS A 332 -24.99 0.54 14.19
CA LYS A 332 -25.72 -0.34 13.30
C LYS A 332 -24.80 -0.87 12.20
N ILE A 333 -23.98 0.00 11.65
CA ILE A 333 -23.04 -0.40 10.61
C ILE A 333 -22.05 -1.42 11.17
N GLY A 334 -21.55 -1.17 12.37
CA GLY A 334 -20.61 -2.09 13.01
C GLY A 334 -21.24 -3.43 13.31
N ALA A 335 -22.50 -3.43 13.77
CA ALA A 335 -23.18 -4.69 14.06
C ALA A 335 -23.41 -5.50 12.79
N GLU A 336 -23.84 -4.85 11.72
CA GLU A 336 -24.04 -5.56 10.47
C GLU A 336 -22.75 -6.20 9.99
N TRP A 337 -21.65 -5.47 10.08
CA TRP A 337 -20.36 -6.01 9.66
C TRP A 337 -19.93 -7.16 10.57
N LEU A 338 -20.02 -6.97 11.87
CA LEU A 338 -19.52 -7.94 12.83
C LEU A 338 -20.26 -9.28 12.72
N PHE A 339 -21.58 -9.22 12.59
CA PHE A 339 -22.37 -10.45 12.60
C PHE A 339 -22.57 -11.05 11.22
N ASN A 340 -22.64 -10.23 10.18
CA ASN A 340 -22.94 -10.71 8.84
C ASN A 340 -21.79 -10.56 7.85
N GLY A 341 -20.80 -9.73 8.14
CA GLY A 341 -19.70 -9.47 7.21
C GLY A 341 -20.13 -8.69 5.98
N THR A 342 -21.23 -7.93 6.09
CA THR A 342 -21.81 -7.24 4.94
C THR A 342 -22.06 -5.77 5.27
N GLY A 343 -22.63 -5.07 4.31
CA GLY A 343 -23.03 -3.69 4.48
C GLY A 343 -21.88 -2.73 4.23
N ILE A 344 -22.09 -1.46 4.61
CA ILE A 344 -21.11 -0.42 4.40
C ILE A 344 -19.81 -0.72 5.12
N GLY A 345 -19.86 -1.40 6.28
CA GLY A 345 -18.65 -1.73 7.00
C GLY A 345 -17.70 -2.64 6.23
N ALA A 346 -18.22 -3.44 5.30
CA ALA A 346 -17.40 -4.36 4.51
C ALA A 346 -16.75 -3.71 3.30
N SER A 347 -16.99 -2.42 3.05
CA SER A 347 -16.45 -1.73 1.88
C SER A 347 -15.24 -0.90 2.25
N ASN A 348 -14.22 -0.90 1.39
CA ASN A 348 -13.08 0.00 1.57
C ASN A 348 -13.39 1.39 1.01
N HIS A 349 -14.61 1.62 0.55
CA HIS A 349 -15.07 2.88 -0.03
C HIS A 349 -14.52 3.19 -1.42
N PHE A 350 -13.49 2.51 -1.90
CA PHE A 350 -12.93 2.74 -3.24
C PHE A 350 -13.41 1.62 -4.15
N GLU A 351 -14.69 1.66 -4.53
CA GLU A 351 -15.28 0.54 -5.27
C GLU A 351 -15.24 0.75 -6.78
N GLY A 352 -14.82 1.90 -7.25
CA GLY A 352 -14.67 2.17 -8.68
C GLY A 352 -13.43 3.00 -8.94
N GLY A 353 -12.92 2.88 -10.14
CA GLY A 353 -11.75 3.65 -10.51
C GLY A 353 -11.41 3.46 -11.97
N GLY A 354 -10.21 3.85 -12.34
CA GLY A 354 -9.83 3.69 -13.73
C GLY A 354 -8.41 4.11 -14.01
N PHE A 355 -7.98 3.75 -15.20
CA PHE A 355 -6.67 4.13 -15.72
C PHE A 355 -6.86 4.70 -17.12
N ILE A 356 -6.20 5.82 -17.39
CA ILE A 356 -6.27 6.41 -18.71
C ILE A 356 -4.90 6.87 -19.18
N ARG A 357 -4.78 7.08 -20.47
CA ARG A 357 -3.62 7.75 -21.03
C ARG A 357 -3.97 9.22 -21.18
N SER A 358 -3.14 10.09 -20.63
CA SER A 358 -3.41 11.52 -20.73
C SER A 358 -3.21 12.05 -22.16
N ARG A 359 -2.45 11.33 -22.98
CA ARG A 359 -2.26 11.63 -24.39
C ARG A 359 -2.25 10.33 -25.18
N GLU A 360 -2.77 10.39 -26.40
CA GLU A 360 -2.93 9.19 -27.21
C GLU A 360 -1.60 8.53 -27.56
N GLU A 361 -0.52 9.29 -27.65
CA GLU A 361 0.76 8.72 -28.03
C GLU A 361 1.42 7.89 -26.92
N PHE A 362 0.92 7.95 -25.70
CA PHE A 362 1.48 7.07 -24.66
C PHE A 362 1.09 5.64 -24.94
N ALA A 363 2.03 4.73 -24.69
CA ALA A 363 1.80 3.32 -24.98
C ALA A 363 0.88 2.65 -23.96
N TRP A 364 0.88 3.13 -22.69
CA TRP A 364 -0.02 2.57 -21.68
C TRP A 364 -0.40 3.68 -20.68
N PRO A 365 -1.42 3.42 -19.86
CA PRO A 365 -1.95 4.48 -19.00
C PRO A 365 -0.91 5.08 -18.06
N ASN A 366 -1.00 6.37 -17.89
CA ASN A 366 -0.12 7.11 -16.97
C ASN A 366 -0.89 7.82 -15.85
N ILE A 367 -2.23 7.71 -15.85
CA ILE A 367 -3.08 8.39 -14.85
C ILE A 367 -3.99 7.35 -14.22
N GLN A 368 -4.13 7.40 -12.90
CA GLN A 368 -5.05 6.52 -12.19
C GLN A 368 -6.09 7.34 -11.43
N TYR A 369 -7.32 6.84 -11.44
CA TYR A 369 -8.44 7.43 -10.70
C TYR A 369 -8.95 6.46 -9.65
N HIS A 370 -9.31 6.99 -8.47
CA HIS A 370 -10.07 6.26 -7.46
C HIS A 370 -11.28 7.10 -7.11
N PHE A 371 -12.44 6.47 -6.96
CA PHE A 371 -13.67 7.17 -6.62
C PHE A 371 -14.07 6.89 -5.18
N LEU A 372 -14.49 7.93 -4.47
CA LEU A 372 -14.88 7.83 -3.08
C LEU A 372 -16.25 8.50 -2.92
N PRO A 373 -17.29 7.79 -2.44
CA PRO A 373 -18.64 8.34 -2.38
C PRO A 373 -18.92 9.17 -1.14
N VAL A 374 -17.93 9.93 -0.69
CA VAL A 374 -18.06 10.86 0.43
C VAL A 374 -16.99 11.92 0.24
N ALA A 375 -17.24 13.14 0.68
CA ALA A 375 -16.25 14.20 0.62
C ALA A 375 -15.65 14.36 1.99
N ILE A 376 -14.34 14.10 2.12
CA ILE A 376 -13.63 14.22 3.39
C ILE A 376 -12.30 14.93 3.16
N ASN A 377 -11.80 15.55 4.23
CA ASN A 377 -10.43 16.03 4.22
C ASN A 377 -9.51 14.85 4.42
N TYR A 378 -8.52 14.74 3.58
CA TYR A 378 -7.74 13.52 3.58
C TYR A 378 -6.79 13.38 4.75
N ASN A 379 -6.64 14.42 5.56
CA ASN A 379 -5.93 14.25 6.81
C ASN A 379 -6.80 13.49 7.83
N GLY A 380 -8.00 13.12 7.44
CA GLY A 380 -8.86 12.28 8.25
C GLY A 380 -9.64 13.01 9.31
N SER A 381 -9.49 14.32 9.40
CA SER A 381 -10.06 15.02 10.54
C SER A 381 -11.54 15.30 10.39
N ASN A 382 -12.00 15.68 9.22
CA ASN A 382 -13.38 16.10 9.06
C ASN A 382 -13.95 15.72 7.71
N ALA A 383 -15.21 15.31 7.72
CA ALA A 383 -15.96 15.17 6.49
C ALA A 383 -16.60 16.51 6.16
N VAL A 384 -16.83 16.76 4.89
CA VAL A 384 -17.63 17.88 4.46
C VAL A 384 -19.06 17.60 4.93
N GLU A 385 -19.70 18.59 5.55
CA GLU A 385 -21.03 18.38 6.14
C GLU A 385 -22.11 18.49 5.09
N ALA A 386 -22.06 17.62 4.10
CA ALA A 386 -23.04 17.57 3.03
C ALA A 386 -22.86 16.27 2.28
N HIS A 387 -23.89 15.86 1.53
CA HIS A 387 -23.71 14.74 0.64
C HIS A 387 -22.74 15.13 -0.46
N GLY A 388 -21.66 14.38 -0.61
CA GLY A 388 -20.64 14.70 -1.59
C GLY A 388 -19.91 13.47 -2.03
N PHE A 389 -19.03 13.64 -3.00
CA PHE A 389 -18.14 12.59 -3.44
C PHE A 389 -16.83 13.21 -3.86
N GLN A 390 -15.81 12.38 -3.96
CA GLN A 390 -14.53 12.88 -4.45
C GLN A 390 -13.90 11.89 -5.41
N CYS A 391 -13.07 12.45 -6.27
CA CYS A 391 -12.34 11.70 -7.26
C CYS A 391 -10.86 11.95 -7.00
N HIS A 392 -10.14 10.89 -6.68
CA HIS A 392 -8.69 10.96 -6.49
C HIS A 392 -8.02 10.66 -7.81
N VAL A 393 -7.02 11.45 -8.17
CA VAL A 393 -6.31 11.25 -9.43
C VAL A 393 -4.82 11.48 -9.22
N GLY A 394 -4.02 10.65 -9.83
CA GLY A 394 -2.58 10.79 -9.72
C GLY A 394 -1.85 10.23 -10.92
N SER A 395 -0.62 10.69 -11.10
CA SER A 395 0.23 10.20 -12.19
C SER A 395 0.96 8.95 -11.73
N MET A 396 1.21 8.06 -12.67
CA MET A 396 1.77 6.75 -12.35
C MET A 396 3.28 6.65 -12.49
N ARG A 397 3.90 7.50 -13.29
CA ARG A 397 5.32 7.34 -13.58
C ARG A 397 6.06 8.65 -13.50
N SER A 398 5.95 9.33 -12.37
CA SER A 398 6.67 10.57 -12.15
C SER A 398 8.18 10.34 -12.24
N PRO A 399 8.93 11.20 -12.89
CA PRO A 399 10.38 11.11 -12.88
C PRO A 399 11.02 11.71 -11.63
N SER A 400 10.24 12.32 -10.74
CA SER A 400 10.79 12.89 -9.52
C SER A 400 11.44 11.82 -8.66
N ARG A 401 12.60 12.12 -8.09
CA ARG A 401 13.35 11.18 -7.28
C ARG A 401 13.85 11.85 -6.02
N GLY A 402 13.79 11.11 -4.93
CA GLY A 402 14.24 11.58 -3.65
C GLY A 402 15.13 10.59 -2.95
N HIS A 403 15.10 10.61 -1.62
CA HIS A 403 16.01 9.78 -0.85
C HIS A 403 15.49 9.50 0.56
N VAL A 404 16.13 8.49 1.18
CA VAL A 404 15.98 8.17 2.59
C VAL A 404 17.38 8.13 3.18
N ARG A 405 17.64 8.91 4.22
CA ARG A 405 18.97 8.96 4.84
C ARG A 405 18.84 8.97 6.35
N ILE A 406 19.64 8.17 7.04
CA ILE A 406 19.61 8.18 8.50
C ILE A 406 20.08 9.52 9.04
N LYS A 407 19.59 9.88 10.23
CA LYS A 407 20.00 11.07 10.94
C LYS A 407 20.89 10.74 12.12
N SER A 408 21.03 9.48 12.47
CA SER A 408 21.92 9.02 13.51
C SER A 408 22.02 7.51 13.46
N ARG A 409 22.79 6.91 14.38
CA ARG A 409 22.89 5.47 14.51
C ARG A 409 21.73 4.87 15.30
N ASP A 410 20.89 5.71 15.89
CA ASP A 410 19.79 5.27 16.74
C ASP A 410 18.68 4.66 15.87
N PRO A 411 18.39 3.36 16.00
CA PRO A 411 17.35 2.75 15.18
C PRO A 411 15.94 3.25 15.46
N HIS A 412 15.76 3.99 16.55
CA HIS A 412 14.44 4.56 16.87
C HIS A 412 14.27 5.97 16.31
N GLN A 413 15.33 6.57 15.79
CA GLN A 413 15.19 7.91 15.22
C GLN A 413 14.74 7.82 13.77
N HIS A 414 13.70 8.57 13.42
CA HIS A 414 13.18 8.59 12.05
C HIS A 414 14.22 9.23 11.12
N PRO A 415 14.26 8.78 9.87
CA PRO A 415 15.25 9.28 8.92
C PRO A 415 14.81 10.59 8.27
N ALA A 416 15.71 11.17 7.48
CA ALA A 416 15.34 12.24 6.57
C ALA A 416 14.76 11.58 5.31
N ILE A 417 13.51 11.91 5.01
CA ILE A 417 12.79 11.38 3.86
C ILE A 417 12.44 12.54 2.95
N LEU A 418 12.78 12.43 1.67
CA LEU A 418 12.41 13.46 0.72
C LEU A 418 11.99 12.77 -0.57
N PHE A 419 10.86 13.17 -1.14
CA PHE A 419 10.40 12.62 -2.40
C PHE A 419 10.70 13.54 -3.57
N ASN A 420 10.90 14.81 -3.31
CA ASN A 420 11.04 15.84 -4.34
C ASN A 420 9.83 15.87 -5.27
N TYR A 421 8.64 15.75 -4.66
CA TYR A 421 7.40 15.81 -5.42
C TYR A 421 7.38 17.03 -6.32
N MET A 422 6.94 16.87 -7.56
CA MET A 422 6.74 17.95 -8.52
C MET A 422 8.04 18.64 -8.94
N SER A 423 9.15 17.93 -8.87
CA SER A 423 10.45 18.52 -9.23
C SER A 423 10.74 18.50 -10.73
N HIS A 424 9.88 17.85 -11.53
CA HIS A 424 10.09 17.78 -12.98
C HIS A 424 8.93 18.39 -13.73
N GLU A 425 9.22 18.95 -14.90
CA GLU A 425 8.21 19.54 -15.76
C GLU A 425 7.10 18.53 -16.11
N GLN A 426 7.47 17.28 -16.32
CA GLN A 426 6.50 16.25 -16.65
C GLN A 426 5.41 16.13 -15.57
N ASP A 427 5.79 16.27 -14.31
CA ASP A 427 4.81 16.17 -13.22
C ASP A 427 3.76 17.28 -13.35
N TRP A 428 4.21 18.50 -13.63
CA TRP A 428 3.29 19.61 -13.79
C TRP A 428 2.40 19.41 -15.00
N GLN A 429 2.95 18.88 -16.09
CA GLN A 429 2.17 18.63 -17.29
C GLN A 429 1.10 17.57 -17.03
N GLU A 430 1.44 16.53 -16.32
CA GLU A 430 0.46 15.47 -16.04
C GLU A 430 -0.62 15.91 -15.08
N PHE A 431 -0.29 16.65 -14.12
CA PHE A 431 -1.32 17.16 -13.21
C PHE A 431 -2.19 18.24 -13.88
N UNK A 432 -1.63 18.83 -14.66
CA UNK A 432 -2.40 19.75 -15.39
C UNK A 432 -3.32 19.08 -16.33
N UNK A 433 -2.92 17.96 -16.73
CA UNK A 433 -3.73 17.15 -17.53
C UNK A 433 -4.79 16.50 -16.72
N UNK A 434 -4.38 16.17 -15.65
CA UNK A 434 -5.29 15.60 -14.74
C UNK A 434 -6.37 16.53 -14.30
N UNK A 435 -6.02 17.59 -14.16
CA UNK A 435 -6.93 18.66 -13.82
C UNK A 435 -7.78 19.03 -14.98
N UNK A 436 -7.28 18.94 -15.97
CA UNK A 436 -7.98 19.18 -17.16
C UNK A 436 -8.96 18.10 -17.47
N UNK A 437 -8.54 17.11 -17.12
CA UNK A 437 -9.37 15.98 -17.31
C UNK A 437 -10.58 15.95 -16.38
N UNK A 438 -10.29 16.34 -15.41
CA UNK A 438 -11.29 16.43 -14.47
C UNK A 438 -12.29 17.50 -14.83
N UNK A 439 -11.77 18.34 -15.17
CA UNK A 439 -12.52 19.42 -15.70
C UNK A 439 -13.26 19.08 -16.95
N ARG A 440 -12.74 18.35 -17.71
CA ARG A 440 -13.38 17.88 -18.93
C ARG A 440 -14.54 16.94 -18.58
N ARG A 441 -14.28 16.02 -17.72
CA ARG A 441 -15.34 15.11 -17.28
C ARG A 441 -16.49 15.90 -16.68
N HIS A 442 -16.17 16.87 -15.88
CA HIS A 442 -17.17 17.70 -15.27
C HIS A 442 -17.93 18.46 -16.35
N SER A 443 -17.22 18.94 -17.37
CA SER A 443 -17.86 19.67 -18.45
C SER A 443 -18.78 18.79 -19.29
N HIS A 444 -18.35 17.55 -19.54
CA HIS A 444 -19.19 16.63 -20.30
C HIS A 444 -20.44 16.35 -19.50
N HIS A 445 -20.28 16.27 -18.21
CA HIS A 445 -21.42 16.01 -17.41
C HIS A 445 -22.34 17.21 -17.35
N ALA A 446 -21.81 18.32 -17.02
CA ALA A 446 -22.61 19.47 -16.82
C ALA A 446 -23.54 19.75 -17.96
N PRO A 447 -22.99 19.87 -19.09
CA PRO A 447 -23.85 20.27 -20.17
C PRO A 447 -24.89 19.25 -20.40
N ASP A 448 -24.47 18.14 -20.50
CA ASP A 448 -25.40 17.21 -20.78
C ASP A 448 -26.12 17.01 -19.63
N ASN A 449 -25.55 17.12 -18.79
CA ASN A 449 -26.21 16.81 -17.72
C ASN A 449 -27.20 17.60 -17.66
N GLN A 450 -26.96 18.28 -18.34
CA GLN A 450 -27.65 18.90 -18.45
C GLN A 450 -28.67 18.23 -18.52
N PRO A 451 -29.03 18.17 -18.66
CA PRO A 451 -30.10 17.67 -18.42
C PRO A 451 -30.12 16.42 -18.03
N ALA A 452 -30.16 15.91 -18.94
CA ALA A 452 -30.25 14.65 -18.72
C ALA A 452 -29.24 14.42 -17.84
N ARG A 453 -28.31 14.82 -18.29
CA ARG A 453 -27.26 14.56 -17.61
C ARG A 453 -27.47 15.00 -16.37
N ALA A 454 -27.82 15.87 -16.45
CA ALA A 454 -27.93 16.47 -15.32
C ALA A 454 -28.83 15.66 -14.64
N GLY A 455 -29.50 15.41 -15.34
CA GLY A 455 -30.43 14.65 -14.70
C GLY A 455 -29.81 14.00 -13.57
#